data_eda6418a70a9a1c27342d2c9d1c16adc
#
_entry.id   eda6418a70a9a1c27342d2c9d1c16adc
#
_cell.length_a   1.000
_cell.length_b   1.000
_cell.length_c   1.000
_cell.angle_alpha   90.00
_cell.angle_beta   90.00
_cell.angle_gamma   90.00
#
_symmetry.space_group_name_H-M   'P 1'
#
loop_
_entity.id
_entity.type
_entity.pdbx_description
1 polymer ?
#
loop_
_entity_poly.entity_id
_entity_poly.type
_entity_poly.pdbx_seq_one_letter_code
_entity_poly.pdbx_strand_id
1 'polypeptide(L)'
;MTEDAAVFGGLNNMIDGLANTYNMYKPKMIAVSTTCMAEVIGDDLNAFIKTSKEKGSVPQEYDVPFAHTPAFVGSHVTGYDNALKGIIEHFWDGKAGTAPKLERTPNESINFIGGFDGYTVGNIREIKRIFGLMGVAATILADNSEVFDTPTDGEFRMYDGGTTLEETAKALNANATVSMQEYCTENTLPLIKEHGHEVAAFNHPIGVTATDKFLLEVSRLTGKPIPVELEKERGRLVDAIADSSAHIHGKKFAIYGDPDLCLGLAGFLLELGAEPTHVLATNGGKAWAAKVQELFDSSPFGKNCHVYPGRDLWHMRSLLFTEPVDFLIGNTYGKYLERDTGTPLIRIGFPVFDRHHHHRYPVWGYQGGLNALVWILDRIFEEIDRNTNVPAKSDYSFDIIR
;
A
#
# COMPACT_ATOMS: atom_id res chain seq x y z
N MET A 1 12.42 -21.72 -16.83
CA MET A 1 13.88 -22.01 -16.87
C MET A 1 14.07 -23.38 -17.46
N THR A 2 15.04 -23.55 -18.36
CA THR A 2 15.46 -24.86 -18.85
C THR A 2 16.43 -25.51 -17.87
N GLU A 3 16.64 -26.83 -17.94
CA GLU A 3 17.64 -27.54 -17.12
C GLU A 3 19.02 -26.93 -17.26
N ASP A 4 19.40 -26.57 -18.48
CA ASP A 4 20.67 -25.91 -18.77
C ASP A 4 20.85 -24.58 -18.03
N ALA A 5 19.80 -23.76 -17.95
CA ALA A 5 19.85 -22.49 -17.22
C ALA A 5 19.93 -22.69 -15.69
N ALA A 6 19.41 -23.80 -15.16
CA ALA A 6 19.55 -24.15 -13.76
C ALA A 6 20.97 -24.58 -13.37
N VAL A 7 21.74 -25.09 -14.32
CA VAL A 7 23.13 -25.58 -14.14
C VAL A 7 24.18 -24.53 -14.52
N PHE A 8 23.96 -23.81 -15.63
CA PHE A 8 24.95 -22.89 -16.23
C PHE A 8 24.62 -21.41 -16.06
N GLY A 9 23.52 -21.07 -15.34
CA GLY A 9 23.05 -19.70 -15.12
C GLY A 9 22.12 -19.19 -16.21
N GLY A 10 21.44 -18.05 -15.89
CA GLY A 10 20.37 -17.45 -16.70
C GLY A 10 20.84 -16.52 -17.83
N LEU A 11 22.15 -16.38 -18.11
CA LEU A 11 22.67 -15.37 -19.04
C LEU A 11 22.03 -15.43 -20.45
N ASN A 12 21.93 -16.60 -21.04
CA ASN A 12 21.34 -16.72 -22.39
C ASN A 12 19.86 -16.36 -22.40
N ASN A 13 19.12 -16.74 -21.32
CA ASN A 13 17.71 -16.37 -21.16
C ASN A 13 17.57 -14.86 -21.01
N MET A 14 18.51 -14.18 -20.34
CA MET A 14 18.51 -12.73 -20.22
C MET A 14 18.72 -12.03 -21.55
N ILE A 15 19.69 -12.50 -22.34
CA ILE A 15 20.00 -12.00 -23.70
C ILE A 15 18.75 -12.07 -24.60
N ASP A 16 18.16 -13.26 -24.69
CA ASP A 16 16.98 -13.50 -25.51
C ASP A 16 15.73 -12.79 -24.95
N GLY A 17 15.57 -12.79 -23.65
CA GLY A 17 14.43 -12.15 -22.97
C GLY A 17 14.40 -10.63 -23.16
N LEU A 18 15.54 -9.96 -23.01
CA LEU A 18 15.66 -8.52 -23.26
C LEU A 18 15.42 -8.19 -24.73
N ALA A 19 16.03 -8.94 -25.65
CA ALA A 19 15.85 -8.73 -27.09
C ALA A 19 14.40 -8.93 -27.53
N ASN A 20 13.74 -9.99 -27.05
CA ASN A 20 12.34 -10.28 -27.38
C ASN A 20 11.42 -9.22 -26.81
N THR A 21 11.58 -8.84 -25.54
CA THR A 21 10.76 -7.82 -24.90
C THR A 21 10.91 -6.47 -25.60
N TYR A 22 12.12 -6.07 -25.89
CA TYR A 22 12.39 -4.81 -26.60
C TYR A 22 11.76 -4.78 -27.99
N ASN A 23 11.90 -5.87 -28.77
CA ASN A 23 11.38 -5.91 -30.13
C ASN A 23 9.85 -6.03 -30.20
N MET A 24 9.23 -6.79 -29.28
CA MET A 24 7.79 -7.03 -29.29
C MET A 24 7.00 -5.84 -28.75
N TYR A 25 7.43 -5.28 -27.62
CA TYR A 25 6.66 -4.29 -26.88
C TYR A 25 7.18 -2.87 -27.03
N LYS A 26 8.44 -2.70 -27.45
CA LYS A 26 9.11 -1.41 -27.59
C LYS A 26 8.93 -0.48 -26.39
N PRO A 27 9.08 -1.00 -25.16
CA PRO A 27 8.88 -0.18 -23.95
C PRO A 27 10.00 0.86 -23.84
N LYS A 28 9.77 1.90 -23.04
CA LYS A 28 10.81 2.91 -22.73
C LYS A 28 11.87 2.38 -21.78
N MET A 29 11.51 1.39 -20.95
CA MET A 29 12.36 0.76 -19.93
C MET A 29 11.97 -0.70 -19.78
N ILE A 30 12.91 -1.57 -19.47
CA ILE A 30 12.65 -2.96 -19.08
C ILE A 30 13.24 -3.18 -17.68
N ALA A 31 12.38 -3.36 -16.67
CA ALA A 31 12.84 -3.73 -15.34
C ALA A 31 12.99 -5.26 -15.23
N VAL A 32 14.06 -5.71 -14.58
CA VAL A 32 14.36 -7.12 -14.37
C VAL A 32 14.25 -7.46 -12.89
N SER A 33 13.53 -8.53 -12.57
CA SER A 33 13.44 -9.05 -11.19
C SER A 33 13.88 -10.52 -11.16
N THR A 34 14.51 -10.91 -10.06
CA THR A 34 14.95 -12.29 -9.87
C THR A 34 13.81 -13.22 -9.46
N THR A 35 13.99 -14.50 -9.76
CA THR A 35 13.22 -15.58 -9.15
C THR A 35 14.05 -16.27 -8.07
N CYS A 36 13.41 -17.08 -7.22
CA CYS A 36 14.10 -17.86 -6.19
C CYS A 36 15.25 -18.69 -6.77
N MET A 37 15.07 -19.28 -7.95
CA MET A 37 16.10 -20.12 -8.58
C MET A 37 17.31 -19.27 -9.01
N ALA A 38 17.12 -18.11 -9.61
CA ALA A 38 18.20 -17.22 -10.01
C ALA A 38 19.04 -16.78 -8.78
N GLU A 39 18.40 -16.51 -7.66
CA GLU A 39 19.07 -16.17 -6.40
C GLU A 39 19.87 -17.35 -5.81
N VAL A 40 19.30 -18.56 -5.83
CA VAL A 40 19.99 -19.76 -5.32
C VAL A 40 21.21 -20.13 -6.19
N ILE A 41 21.11 -19.94 -7.51
CA ILE A 41 22.22 -20.17 -8.44
C ILE A 41 23.30 -19.08 -8.31
N GLY A 42 22.90 -17.88 -7.85
CA GLY A 42 23.80 -16.74 -7.72
C GLY A 42 24.04 -16.00 -9.05
N ASP A 43 22.98 -15.87 -9.86
CA ASP A 43 23.03 -15.11 -11.12
C ASP A 43 23.38 -13.64 -10.86
N ASP A 44 24.45 -13.15 -11.50
CA ASP A 44 24.85 -11.74 -11.46
C ASP A 44 24.07 -10.92 -12.50
N LEU A 45 22.96 -10.32 -12.09
CA LEU A 45 22.10 -9.51 -12.96
C LEU A 45 22.83 -8.35 -13.61
N ASN A 46 23.74 -7.69 -12.88
CA ASN A 46 24.49 -6.56 -13.41
C ASN A 46 25.40 -7.00 -14.57
N ALA A 47 26.16 -8.07 -14.37
CA ALA A 47 27.00 -8.65 -15.41
C ALA A 47 26.16 -9.16 -16.60
N PHE A 48 25.00 -9.77 -16.33
CA PHE A 48 24.12 -10.29 -17.37
C PHE A 48 23.52 -9.18 -18.23
N ILE A 49 23.04 -8.10 -17.62
CA ILE A 49 22.51 -6.93 -18.33
C ILE A 49 23.59 -6.27 -19.17
N LYS A 50 24.78 -6.08 -18.61
CA LYS A 50 25.94 -5.54 -19.37
C LYS A 50 26.27 -6.39 -20.58
N THR A 51 26.41 -7.69 -20.39
CA THR A 51 26.71 -8.63 -21.49
C THR A 51 25.61 -8.64 -22.55
N SER A 52 24.34 -8.58 -22.14
CA SER A 52 23.20 -8.52 -23.05
C SER A 52 23.21 -7.25 -23.91
N LYS A 53 23.58 -6.11 -23.35
CA LYS A 53 23.77 -4.86 -24.09
C LYS A 53 24.95 -4.93 -25.06
N GLU A 54 26.07 -5.48 -24.64
CA GLU A 54 27.25 -5.70 -25.50
C GLU A 54 26.92 -6.62 -26.70
N LYS A 55 26.00 -7.58 -26.51
CA LYS A 55 25.50 -8.46 -27.59
C LYS A 55 24.38 -7.84 -28.43
N GLY A 56 23.95 -6.61 -28.12
CA GLY A 56 22.96 -5.89 -28.91
C GLY A 56 21.50 -6.31 -28.64
N SER A 57 21.21 -6.93 -27.51
CA SER A 57 19.81 -7.26 -27.12
C SER A 57 18.93 -6.01 -26.98
N VAL A 58 19.51 -4.93 -26.47
CA VAL A 58 18.93 -3.58 -26.37
C VAL A 58 20.05 -2.55 -26.62
N PRO A 59 19.73 -1.27 -26.96
CA PRO A 59 20.72 -0.21 -27.06
C PRO A 59 21.59 -0.06 -25.82
N GLN A 60 22.81 0.43 -25.95
CA GLN A 60 23.75 0.58 -24.82
C GLN A 60 23.20 1.50 -23.72
N GLU A 61 22.59 2.61 -24.14
CA GLU A 61 21.98 3.64 -23.25
C GLU A 61 20.57 3.28 -22.75
N TYR A 62 20.02 2.10 -23.13
CA TYR A 62 18.67 1.71 -22.76
C TYR A 62 18.56 1.38 -21.28
N ASP A 63 17.49 1.88 -20.63
CA ASP A 63 17.28 1.71 -19.19
C ASP A 63 16.81 0.30 -18.83
N VAL A 64 17.64 -0.40 -18.06
CA VAL A 64 17.35 -1.76 -17.56
C VAL A 64 17.65 -1.83 -16.06
N PRO A 65 16.82 -1.21 -15.19
CA PRO A 65 16.94 -1.39 -13.75
C PRO A 65 16.66 -2.84 -13.35
N PHE A 66 17.24 -3.27 -12.22
CA PHE A 66 16.98 -4.60 -11.68
C PHE A 66 16.79 -4.61 -10.17
N ALA A 67 16.14 -5.66 -9.69
CA ALA A 67 15.91 -5.89 -8.28
C ALA A 67 16.02 -7.36 -7.92
N HIS A 68 16.50 -7.65 -6.70
CA HIS A 68 16.49 -8.97 -6.10
C HIS A 68 15.17 -9.18 -5.38
N THR A 69 14.35 -10.13 -5.87
CA THR A 69 12.99 -10.36 -5.37
C THR A 69 12.69 -11.85 -5.11
N PRO A 70 13.54 -12.56 -4.34
CA PRO A 70 13.30 -13.97 -4.05
C PRO A 70 12.08 -14.16 -3.15
N ALA A 71 11.20 -15.10 -3.49
CA ALA A 71 9.97 -15.34 -2.74
C ALA A 71 10.20 -15.96 -1.33
N PHE A 72 11.40 -16.42 -1.02
CA PHE A 72 11.76 -16.92 0.30
C PHE A 72 12.25 -15.84 1.28
N VAL A 73 12.31 -14.58 0.83
CA VAL A 73 12.66 -13.42 1.66
C VAL A 73 11.53 -12.42 1.63
N GLY A 74 10.80 -12.29 2.74
CA GLY A 74 9.71 -11.31 2.86
C GLY A 74 8.44 -11.71 2.11
N SER A 75 7.72 -10.69 1.62
CA SER A 75 6.43 -10.83 0.93
C SER A 75 6.37 -9.91 -0.30
N HIS A 76 5.17 -9.75 -0.89
CA HIS A 76 4.92 -8.79 -1.97
C HIS A 76 5.31 -7.35 -1.59
N VAL A 77 5.17 -6.97 -0.32
CA VAL A 77 5.59 -5.67 0.22
C VAL A 77 7.10 -5.50 0.08
N THR A 78 7.88 -6.50 0.49
CA THR A 78 9.35 -6.49 0.32
C THR A 78 9.76 -6.50 -1.14
N GLY A 79 9.03 -7.24 -1.99
CA GLY A 79 9.27 -7.25 -3.44
C GLY A 79 9.07 -5.88 -4.09
N TYR A 80 8.02 -5.17 -3.69
CA TYR A 80 7.78 -3.80 -4.13
C TYR A 80 8.90 -2.85 -3.70
N ASP A 81 9.29 -2.89 -2.42
CA ASP A 81 10.37 -2.07 -1.86
C ASP A 81 11.68 -2.29 -2.61
N ASN A 82 12.07 -3.54 -2.81
CA ASN A 82 13.29 -3.87 -3.56
C ASN A 82 13.24 -3.42 -5.02
N ALA A 83 12.07 -3.54 -5.67
CA ALA A 83 11.88 -3.08 -7.05
C ALA A 83 12.01 -1.55 -7.15
N LEU A 84 11.37 -0.81 -6.25
CA LEU A 84 11.47 0.65 -6.19
C LEU A 84 12.90 1.10 -5.91
N LYS A 85 13.57 0.46 -4.94
CA LYS A 85 14.99 0.70 -4.65
C LYS A 85 15.86 0.49 -5.88
N GLY A 86 15.69 -0.63 -6.60
CA GLY A 86 16.45 -0.92 -7.82
C GLY A 86 16.25 0.12 -8.92
N ILE A 87 15.02 0.66 -9.07
CA ILE A 87 14.74 1.74 -10.02
C ILE A 87 15.46 3.03 -9.58
N ILE A 88 15.39 3.41 -8.31
CA ILE A 88 16.05 4.61 -7.77
C ILE A 88 17.58 4.49 -7.92
N GLU A 89 18.16 3.38 -7.53
CA GLU A 89 19.60 3.13 -7.68
C GLU A 89 20.06 3.22 -9.15
N HIS A 90 19.22 2.74 -10.08
CA HIS A 90 19.53 2.85 -11.50
C HIS A 90 19.59 4.30 -11.97
N PHE A 91 18.55 5.10 -11.66
CA PHE A 91 18.45 6.48 -12.15
C PHE A 91 19.33 7.47 -11.38
N TRP A 92 19.56 7.27 -10.09
CA TRP A 92 20.31 8.24 -9.25
C TRP A 92 21.79 7.88 -9.14
N ASP A 93 22.15 6.61 -9.02
CA ASP A 93 23.52 6.13 -8.83
C ASP A 93 24.18 5.58 -10.09
N GLY A 94 23.43 5.45 -11.18
CA GLY A 94 23.96 4.87 -12.42
C GLY A 94 24.26 3.37 -12.31
N LYS A 95 23.57 2.61 -11.44
CA LYS A 95 23.75 1.17 -11.35
C LYS A 95 23.40 0.49 -12.67
N ALA A 96 24.09 -0.62 -12.94
CA ALA A 96 24.09 -1.33 -14.21
C ALA A 96 24.83 -0.63 -15.35
N GLY A 97 25.65 0.37 -15.07
CA GLY A 97 26.67 0.89 -15.98
C GLY A 97 26.15 1.63 -17.22
N THR A 98 24.93 2.16 -17.18
CA THR A 98 24.26 2.77 -18.34
C THR A 98 23.98 4.26 -18.18
N ALA A 99 23.83 4.76 -16.97
CA ALA A 99 23.69 6.18 -16.72
C ALA A 99 24.83 6.68 -15.80
N PRO A 100 25.30 7.92 -15.95
CA PRO A 100 26.21 8.51 -15.00
C PRO A 100 25.47 8.73 -13.68
N LYS A 101 26.19 8.62 -12.55
CA LYS A 101 25.66 9.07 -11.26
C LYS A 101 25.25 10.54 -11.38
N LEU A 102 24.01 10.83 -11.00
CA LEU A 102 23.49 12.20 -11.04
C LEU A 102 23.99 13.00 -9.83
N GLU A 103 24.29 14.27 -10.05
CA GLU A 103 24.56 15.22 -8.97
C GLU A 103 23.25 15.88 -8.53
N ARG A 104 23.00 15.87 -7.23
CA ARG A 104 21.81 16.46 -6.64
C ARG A 104 21.87 17.98 -6.66
N THR A 105 20.82 18.61 -7.20
CA THR A 105 20.59 20.06 -7.13
C THR A 105 19.25 20.28 -6.42
N PRO A 106 19.24 20.50 -5.08
CA PRO A 106 18.01 20.58 -4.31
C PRO A 106 17.07 21.69 -4.79
N ASN A 107 15.77 21.37 -4.78
CA ASN A 107 14.69 22.30 -5.09
C ASN A 107 13.58 22.22 -4.02
N GLU A 108 12.51 23.01 -4.14
CA GLU A 108 11.43 23.08 -3.15
C GLU A 108 10.38 21.96 -3.29
N SER A 109 10.54 21.06 -4.25
CA SER A 109 9.58 19.93 -4.42
C SER A 109 9.81 18.82 -3.40
N ILE A 110 8.82 17.97 -3.25
CA ILE A 110 8.93 16.73 -2.48
C ILE A 110 8.70 15.52 -3.39
N ASN A 111 9.22 14.37 -2.97
CA ASN A 111 8.80 13.08 -3.51
C ASN A 111 7.72 12.47 -2.63
N PHE A 112 6.85 11.71 -3.25
CA PHE A 112 5.85 10.94 -2.55
C PHE A 112 5.91 9.48 -2.99
N ILE A 113 5.90 8.54 -2.04
CA ILE A 113 5.87 7.10 -2.28
C ILE A 113 4.57 6.56 -1.68
N GLY A 114 3.70 6.05 -2.54
CA GLY A 114 2.42 5.47 -2.13
C GLY A 114 2.53 4.08 -1.50
N GLY A 115 3.61 3.33 -1.79
CA GLY A 115 3.70 1.93 -1.42
C GLY A 115 2.81 1.04 -2.26
N PHE A 116 2.47 -0.14 -1.75
CA PHE A 116 1.66 -1.13 -2.44
C PHE A 116 0.47 -1.57 -1.57
N ASP A 117 -0.74 -1.39 -2.08
CA ASP A 117 -1.98 -1.81 -1.42
C ASP A 117 -3.13 -2.03 -2.41
N GLY A 118 -4.28 -2.49 -1.91
CA GLY A 118 -5.48 -2.72 -2.72
C GLY A 118 -6.22 -1.45 -3.16
N TYR A 119 -5.83 -0.29 -2.68
CA TYR A 119 -6.50 1.01 -2.90
C TYR A 119 -5.59 2.02 -3.60
N THR A 120 -4.47 1.59 -4.12
CA THR A 120 -3.40 2.45 -4.66
C THR A 120 -3.92 3.49 -5.64
N VAL A 121 -4.83 3.14 -6.54
CA VAL A 121 -5.42 4.08 -7.52
C VAL A 121 -6.17 5.22 -6.81
N GLY A 122 -7.12 4.87 -5.93
CA GLY A 122 -7.89 5.85 -5.17
C GLY A 122 -7.01 6.67 -4.23
N ASN A 123 -6.09 6.02 -3.53
CA ASN A 123 -5.18 6.65 -2.59
C ASN A 123 -4.25 7.67 -3.27
N ILE A 124 -3.63 7.33 -4.39
CA ILE A 124 -2.75 8.26 -5.12
C ILE A 124 -3.56 9.43 -5.71
N ARG A 125 -4.76 9.17 -6.24
CA ARG A 125 -5.64 10.25 -6.72
C ARG A 125 -6.02 11.20 -5.60
N GLU A 126 -6.31 10.69 -4.41
CA GLU A 126 -6.61 11.52 -3.24
C GLU A 126 -5.40 12.36 -2.81
N ILE A 127 -4.20 11.79 -2.80
CA ILE A 127 -2.97 12.53 -2.49
C ILE A 127 -2.69 13.62 -3.53
N LYS A 128 -2.86 13.32 -4.82
CA LYS A 128 -2.75 14.35 -5.89
C LYS A 128 -3.73 15.49 -5.66
N ARG A 129 -4.97 15.19 -5.26
CA ARG A 129 -5.99 16.18 -4.92
C ARG A 129 -5.58 17.03 -3.72
N ILE A 130 -5.14 16.40 -2.63
CA ILE A 130 -4.68 17.07 -1.41
C ILE A 130 -3.49 17.99 -1.73
N PHE A 131 -2.47 17.49 -2.43
CA PHE A 131 -1.31 18.28 -2.81
C PHE A 131 -1.68 19.45 -3.74
N GLY A 132 -2.63 19.22 -4.65
CA GLY A 132 -3.17 20.28 -5.50
C GLY A 132 -3.84 21.39 -4.69
N LEU A 133 -4.65 21.05 -3.69
CA LEU A 133 -5.29 22.02 -2.78
C LEU A 133 -4.25 22.78 -1.94
N MET A 134 -3.22 22.12 -1.46
CA MET A 134 -2.14 22.75 -0.69
C MET A 134 -1.13 23.53 -1.55
N GLY A 135 -1.16 23.39 -2.88
CA GLY A 135 -0.14 23.96 -3.77
C GLY A 135 1.24 23.33 -3.60
N VAL A 136 1.30 22.05 -3.27
CA VAL A 136 2.54 21.29 -3.10
C VAL A 136 3.00 20.74 -4.44
N ALA A 137 4.24 21.06 -4.83
CA ALA A 137 4.89 20.44 -5.99
C ALA A 137 5.48 19.09 -5.56
N ALA A 138 4.94 17.99 -6.11
CA ALA A 138 5.36 16.64 -5.74
C ALA A 138 5.56 15.75 -6.97
N THR A 139 6.61 14.92 -6.92
CA THR A 139 6.79 13.77 -7.83
C THR A 139 6.35 12.51 -7.11
N ILE A 140 5.38 11.79 -7.68
CA ILE A 140 4.91 10.53 -7.12
C ILE A 140 5.76 9.41 -7.70
N LEU A 141 6.66 8.85 -6.89
CA LEU A 141 7.51 7.75 -7.31
C LEU A 141 6.69 6.47 -7.44
N ALA A 142 6.79 5.85 -8.62
CA ALA A 142 5.99 4.70 -9.04
C ALA A 142 4.48 4.99 -9.05
N ASP A 143 4.07 6.13 -9.60
CA ASP A 143 2.65 6.45 -9.82
C ASP A 143 2.02 5.47 -10.82
N ASN A 144 1.11 4.65 -10.32
CA ASN A 144 0.37 3.66 -11.10
C ASN A 144 -1.14 3.96 -11.17
N SER A 145 -1.57 5.10 -10.67
CA SER A 145 -2.99 5.44 -10.55
C SER A 145 -3.71 5.47 -11.89
N GLU A 146 -3.06 6.00 -12.94
CA GLU A 146 -3.63 6.01 -14.28
C GLU A 146 -3.34 4.70 -15.02
N VAL A 147 -2.15 4.11 -14.83
CA VAL A 147 -1.77 2.83 -15.46
C VAL A 147 -2.80 1.72 -15.20
N PHE A 148 -3.35 1.65 -13.99
CA PHE A 148 -4.34 0.63 -13.62
C PHE A 148 -5.80 1.04 -13.87
N ASP A 149 -6.05 2.26 -14.33
CA ASP A 149 -7.42 2.77 -14.46
C ASP A 149 -7.59 3.76 -15.62
N THR A 150 -6.74 3.69 -16.64
CA THR A 150 -6.88 4.49 -17.87
C THR A 150 -8.12 4.01 -18.66
N PRO A 151 -9.04 4.92 -19.03
CA PRO A 151 -10.17 4.57 -19.87
C PRO A 151 -9.70 4.05 -21.23
N THR A 152 -10.37 3.03 -21.77
CA THR A 152 -10.09 2.55 -23.12
C THR A 152 -10.63 3.52 -24.16
N ASP A 153 -9.80 3.88 -25.15
CA ASP A 153 -10.16 4.69 -26.31
C ASP A 153 -10.24 3.87 -27.61
N GLY A 154 -10.16 2.54 -27.50
CA GLY A 154 -10.16 1.61 -28.62
C GLY A 154 -8.77 1.29 -29.16
N GLU A 155 -7.71 1.94 -28.68
CA GLU A 155 -6.33 1.59 -28.98
C GLU A 155 -5.71 0.81 -27.83
N PHE A 156 -4.97 -0.24 -28.14
CA PHE A 156 -4.21 -0.96 -27.12
C PHE A 156 -2.95 -0.17 -26.79
N ARG A 157 -2.85 0.26 -25.54
CA ARG A 157 -1.65 0.88 -24.95
C ARG A 157 -1.26 0.07 -23.72
N MET A 158 0.04 -0.24 -23.64
CA MET A 158 0.58 -0.93 -22.49
C MET A 158 1.16 0.11 -21.52
N TYR A 159 0.62 0.15 -20.29
CA TYR A 159 1.15 1.00 -19.21
C TYR A 159 1.22 2.49 -19.56
N ASP A 160 0.12 3.04 -20.05
CA ASP A 160 0.00 4.47 -20.32
C ASP A 160 -0.13 5.27 -19.01
N GLY A 161 0.46 6.47 -18.96
CA GLY A 161 0.42 7.36 -17.79
C GLY A 161 1.52 7.09 -16.75
N GLY A 162 1.33 7.65 -15.57
CA GLY A 162 2.27 7.54 -14.45
C GLY A 162 3.41 8.56 -14.47
N THR A 163 4.40 8.36 -13.60
CA THR A 163 5.61 9.18 -13.53
C THR A 163 6.59 8.79 -14.62
N THR A 164 7.08 9.77 -15.36
CA THR A 164 8.04 9.54 -16.46
C THR A 164 9.43 9.17 -15.92
N LEU A 165 10.26 8.55 -16.79
CA LEU A 165 11.65 8.22 -16.45
C LEU A 165 12.47 9.49 -16.13
N GLU A 166 12.20 10.58 -16.85
CA GLU A 166 12.85 11.88 -16.63
C GLU A 166 12.45 12.47 -15.27
N GLU A 167 11.18 12.41 -14.89
CA GLU A 167 10.71 12.83 -13.56
C GLU A 167 11.29 11.96 -12.46
N THR A 168 11.40 10.65 -12.67
CA THR A 168 12.05 9.73 -11.72
C THR A 168 13.52 10.07 -11.51
N ALA A 169 14.24 10.39 -12.58
CA ALA A 169 15.63 10.86 -12.48
C ALA A 169 15.73 12.21 -11.75
N LYS A 170 14.88 13.19 -12.10
CA LYS A 170 14.83 14.52 -11.48
C LYS A 170 14.35 14.49 -10.02
N ALA A 171 13.67 13.45 -9.60
CA ALA A 171 13.23 13.27 -8.22
C ALA A 171 14.38 13.26 -7.21
N LEU A 172 15.62 12.98 -7.64
CA LEU A 172 16.85 13.17 -6.86
C LEU A 172 16.96 14.59 -6.28
N ASN A 173 16.45 15.59 -6.97
CA ASN A 173 16.55 17.01 -6.60
C ASN A 173 15.51 17.47 -5.58
N ALA A 174 14.54 16.63 -5.21
CA ALA A 174 13.56 16.99 -4.22
C ALA A 174 14.19 17.27 -2.85
N ASN A 175 13.59 18.18 -2.08
CA ASN A 175 14.08 18.51 -0.75
C ASN A 175 13.77 17.42 0.27
N ALA A 176 12.59 16.81 0.15
CA ALA A 176 12.14 15.76 1.06
C ALA A 176 11.46 14.61 0.30
N THR A 177 11.34 13.46 0.97
CA THR A 177 10.56 12.33 0.50
C THR A 177 9.61 11.87 1.59
N VAL A 178 8.32 11.76 1.23
CA VAL A 178 7.25 11.29 2.11
C VAL A 178 6.81 9.91 1.66
N SER A 179 6.80 8.92 2.55
CA SER A 179 6.25 7.59 2.32
C SER A 179 5.01 7.37 3.15
N MET A 180 3.97 6.79 2.53
CA MET A 180 2.72 6.42 3.19
C MET A 180 2.70 5.00 3.71
N GLN A 181 3.73 4.21 3.44
CA GLN A 181 3.84 2.83 3.90
C GLN A 181 5.28 2.58 4.35
N GLU A 182 5.53 2.82 5.63
CA GLU A 182 6.85 2.70 6.24
C GLU A 182 7.45 1.30 6.03
N TYR A 183 6.66 0.25 6.28
CA TYR A 183 7.11 -1.14 6.15
C TYR A 183 7.19 -1.63 4.70
N CYS A 184 6.62 -0.87 3.76
CA CYS A 184 6.73 -1.11 2.32
C CYS A 184 7.89 -0.34 1.67
N THR A 185 8.69 0.39 2.47
CA THR A 185 9.80 1.24 1.98
C THR A 185 11.03 1.17 2.89
N GLU A 186 11.15 0.10 3.70
CA GLU A 186 12.24 -0.08 4.66
C GLU A 186 13.64 -0.08 4.02
N ASN A 187 13.76 -0.59 2.79
CA ASN A 187 15.03 -0.65 2.04
C ASN A 187 15.25 0.59 1.17
N THR A 188 14.17 1.21 0.70
CA THR A 188 14.22 2.38 -0.18
C THR A 188 14.52 3.68 0.57
N LEU A 189 13.89 3.91 1.73
CA LEU A 189 14.05 5.16 2.47
C LEU A 189 15.47 5.42 2.98
N PRO A 190 16.23 4.43 3.48
CA PRO A 190 17.64 4.63 3.81
C PRO A 190 18.47 5.12 2.62
N LEU A 191 18.29 4.53 1.44
CA LEU A 191 18.97 4.95 0.22
C LEU A 191 18.63 6.41 -0.12
N ILE A 192 17.35 6.79 -0.07
CA ILE A 192 16.92 8.18 -0.33
C ILE A 192 17.52 9.14 0.67
N LYS A 193 17.62 8.76 1.94
CA LYS A 193 18.25 9.54 2.99
C LYS A 193 19.76 9.72 2.75
N GLU A 194 20.46 8.71 2.25
CA GLU A 194 21.87 8.79 1.86
C GLU A 194 22.11 9.84 0.75
N HIS A 195 21.12 10.06 -0.11
CA HIS A 195 21.13 11.13 -1.12
C HIS A 195 20.79 12.51 -0.54
N GLY A 196 20.62 12.64 0.77
CA GLY A 196 20.44 13.92 1.46
C GLY A 196 19.03 14.46 1.47
N HIS A 197 18.01 13.61 1.24
CA HIS A 197 16.62 14.00 1.42
C HIS A 197 16.23 13.98 2.90
N GLU A 198 15.40 14.91 3.32
CA GLU A 198 14.62 14.75 4.54
C GLU A 198 13.54 13.71 4.30
N VAL A 199 13.41 12.70 5.18
CA VAL A 199 12.51 11.58 4.98
C VAL A 199 11.47 11.56 6.08
N ALA A 200 10.18 11.53 5.70
CA ALA A 200 9.05 11.30 6.58
C ALA A 200 8.32 10.02 6.17
N ALA A 201 8.14 9.10 7.10
CA ALA A 201 7.43 7.85 6.87
C ALA A 201 6.17 7.77 7.73
N PHE A 202 5.07 7.33 7.12
CA PHE A 202 3.77 7.14 7.73
C PHE A 202 3.26 5.72 7.47
N ASN A 203 2.30 5.31 8.27
CA ASN A 203 1.43 4.18 7.95
C ASN A 203 0.16 4.73 7.29
N HIS A 204 -0.76 3.89 6.86
CA HIS A 204 -1.99 4.35 6.22
C HIS A 204 -2.70 5.44 7.05
N PRO A 205 -2.80 6.70 6.58
CA PRO A 205 -3.44 7.79 7.31
C PRO A 205 -4.96 7.71 7.18
N ILE A 206 -5.56 6.76 7.89
CA ILE A 206 -7.00 6.55 7.97
C ILE A 206 -7.54 7.30 9.18
N GLY A 207 -8.61 8.06 8.99
CA GLY A 207 -9.25 8.81 10.07
C GLY A 207 -8.70 10.21 10.27
N VAL A 208 -9.08 10.86 11.37
CA VAL A 208 -8.75 12.26 11.66
C VAL A 208 -7.31 12.40 12.14
N THR A 209 -6.96 11.68 13.20
CA THR A 209 -5.67 11.83 13.87
C THR A 209 -4.48 11.53 12.95
N ALA A 210 -4.56 10.45 12.17
CA ALA A 210 -3.49 10.06 11.26
C ALA A 210 -3.37 11.02 10.07
N THR A 211 -4.51 11.49 9.54
CA THR A 211 -4.54 12.49 8.46
C THR A 211 -4.01 13.85 8.94
N ASP A 212 -4.38 14.30 10.15
CA ASP A 212 -3.86 15.53 10.75
C ASP A 212 -2.33 15.49 10.81
N LYS A 213 -1.74 14.40 11.34
CA LYS A 213 -0.29 14.21 11.41
C LYS A 213 0.38 14.28 10.05
N PHE A 214 -0.20 13.62 9.05
CA PHE A 214 0.31 13.64 7.68
C PHE A 214 0.29 15.07 7.09
N LEU A 215 -0.82 15.77 7.16
CA LEU A 215 -0.97 17.13 6.60
C LEU A 215 -0.06 18.14 7.30
N LEU A 216 0.08 18.07 8.63
CA LEU A 216 0.99 18.93 9.38
C LEU A 216 2.44 18.71 8.98
N GLU A 217 2.85 17.46 8.77
CA GLU A 217 4.21 17.16 8.34
C GLU A 217 4.48 17.62 6.89
N VAL A 218 3.54 17.42 5.97
CA VAL A 218 3.63 17.95 4.61
C VAL A 218 3.71 19.47 4.64
N SER A 219 2.90 20.14 5.46
CA SER A 219 2.97 21.61 5.66
C SER A 219 4.32 22.04 6.18
N ARG A 220 4.89 21.32 7.16
CA ARG A 220 6.24 21.60 7.70
C ARG A 220 7.34 21.46 6.64
N LEU A 221 7.30 20.35 5.87
CA LEU A 221 8.33 20.06 4.85
C LEU A 221 8.30 21.02 3.67
N THR A 222 7.12 21.54 3.32
CA THR A 222 6.91 22.35 2.11
C THR A 222 6.71 23.84 2.40
N GLY A 223 6.45 24.21 3.65
CA GLY A 223 6.06 25.58 4.02
C GLY A 223 4.67 25.98 3.52
N LYS A 224 3.89 25.04 2.96
CA LYS A 224 2.54 25.32 2.42
C LYS A 224 1.50 25.20 3.52
N PRO A 225 0.52 26.15 3.61
CA PRO A 225 -0.54 26.07 4.62
C PRO A 225 -1.54 24.96 4.30
N ILE A 226 -2.22 24.47 5.33
CA ILE A 226 -3.39 23.60 5.18
C ILE A 226 -4.59 24.48 4.78
N PRO A 227 -5.22 24.25 3.61
CA PRO A 227 -6.32 25.07 3.14
C PRO A 227 -7.63 24.77 3.88
N VAL A 228 -8.54 25.76 3.91
CA VAL A 228 -9.83 25.67 4.58
C VAL A 228 -10.73 24.53 4.04
N GLU A 229 -10.52 24.14 2.80
CA GLU A 229 -11.22 23.01 2.18
C GLU A 229 -10.93 21.70 2.93
N LEU A 230 -9.67 21.45 3.28
CA LEU A 230 -9.26 20.27 4.06
C LEU A 230 -9.74 20.37 5.52
N GLU A 231 -9.78 21.57 6.11
CA GLU A 231 -10.37 21.78 7.43
C GLU A 231 -11.87 21.44 7.46
N LYS A 232 -12.60 21.79 6.40
CA LYS A 232 -14.02 21.41 6.25
C LYS A 232 -14.21 19.91 6.07
N GLU A 233 -13.32 19.24 5.32
CA GLU A 233 -13.36 17.78 5.18
C GLU A 233 -13.10 17.08 6.52
N ARG A 234 -12.12 17.59 7.29
CA ARG A 234 -11.87 17.15 8.66
C ARG A 234 -13.13 17.26 9.53
N GLY A 235 -13.80 18.42 9.50
CA GLY A 235 -15.05 18.65 10.23
C GLY A 235 -16.15 17.64 9.87
N ARG A 236 -16.36 17.38 8.57
CA ARG A 236 -17.34 16.40 8.12
C ARG A 236 -17.05 14.98 8.61
N LEU A 237 -15.77 14.58 8.63
CA LEU A 237 -15.40 13.26 9.17
C LEU A 237 -15.62 13.19 10.67
N VAL A 238 -15.29 14.24 11.42
CA VAL A 238 -15.56 14.32 12.87
C VAL A 238 -17.06 14.21 13.16
N ASP A 239 -17.91 14.93 12.41
CA ASP A 239 -19.37 14.87 12.56
C ASP A 239 -19.88 13.43 12.26
N ALA A 240 -19.40 12.82 11.16
CA ALA A 240 -19.79 11.46 10.79
C ALA A 240 -19.38 10.43 11.87
N ILE A 241 -18.18 10.57 12.45
CA ILE A 241 -17.74 9.71 13.57
C ILE A 241 -18.64 9.89 14.79
N ALA A 242 -18.98 11.14 15.14
CA ALA A 242 -19.84 11.43 16.28
C ALA A 242 -21.23 10.83 16.10
N ASP A 243 -21.84 11.00 14.92
CA ASP A 243 -23.16 10.45 14.58
C ASP A 243 -23.17 8.92 14.60
N SER A 244 -22.04 8.29 14.27
CA SER A 244 -21.91 6.84 14.17
C SER A 244 -21.50 6.16 15.49
N SER A 245 -21.10 6.92 16.50
CA SER A 245 -20.46 6.42 17.72
C SER A 245 -21.31 5.39 18.46
N ALA A 246 -22.65 5.56 18.51
CA ALA A 246 -23.57 4.63 19.17
C ALA A 246 -23.55 3.21 18.57
N HIS A 247 -23.12 3.05 17.32
CA HIS A 247 -23.12 1.77 16.61
C HIS A 247 -21.77 1.06 16.68
N ILE A 248 -20.68 1.80 16.89
CA ILE A 248 -19.30 1.29 16.80
C ILE A 248 -18.63 1.19 18.16
N HIS A 249 -18.90 2.11 19.07
CA HIS A 249 -18.25 2.17 20.37
C HIS A 249 -18.34 0.85 21.14
N GLY A 250 -17.21 0.36 21.62
CA GLY A 250 -17.10 -0.88 22.39
C GLY A 250 -17.22 -2.17 21.57
N LYS A 251 -17.40 -2.09 20.22
CA LYS A 251 -17.38 -3.28 19.39
C LYS A 251 -15.96 -3.81 19.23
N LYS A 252 -15.84 -5.12 19.20
CA LYS A 252 -14.58 -5.86 19.05
C LYS A 252 -14.29 -6.22 17.63
N PHE A 253 -13.07 -5.93 17.18
CA PHE A 253 -12.62 -6.22 15.83
C PHE A 253 -11.37 -7.09 15.82
N ALA A 254 -11.29 -8.00 14.87
CA ALA A 254 -10.03 -8.64 14.47
C ALA A 254 -9.57 -8.04 13.14
N ILE A 255 -8.29 -7.72 13.03
CA ILE A 255 -7.67 -7.16 11.82
C ILE A 255 -6.55 -8.08 11.37
N TYR A 256 -6.48 -8.37 10.07
CA TYR A 256 -5.32 -9.04 9.49
C TYR A 256 -4.97 -8.48 8.12
N GLY A 257 -3.69 -8.47 7.79
CA GLY A 257 -3.20 -7.97 6.51
C GLY A 257 -1.73 -7.55 6.53
N ASP A 258 -1.41 -6.56 5.72
CA ASP A 258 -0.09 -5.96 5.67
C ASP A 258 0.17 -5.01 6.84
N PRO A 259 1.43 -4.85 7.30
CA PRO A 259 1.75 -4.12 8.51
C PRO A 259 1.23 -2.70 8.56
N ASP A 260 1.47 -1.91 7.50
CA ASP A 260 1.06 -0.51 7.43
C ASP A 260 -0.45 -0.33 7.50
N LEU A 261 -1.20 -1.18 6.78
CA LEU A 261 -2.66 -1.14 6.79
C LEU A 261 -3.23 -1.57 8.14
N CYS A 262 -2.68 -2.64 8.75
CA CYS A 262 -3.11 -3.09 10.06
C CYS A 262 -2.93 -2.02 11.13
N LEU A 263 -1.80 -1.29 11.10
CA LEU A 263 -1.53 -0.21 12.03
C LEU A 263 -2.48 0.98 11.82
N GLY A 264 -2.71 1.37 10.56
CA GLY A 264 -3.66 2.45 10.21
C GLY A 264 -5.10 2.12 10.62
N LEU A 265 -5.57 0.90 10.35
CA LEU A 265 -6.90 0.44 10.75
C LEU A 265 -7.05 0.32 12.27
N ALA A 266 -6.04 -0.20 12.98
CA ALA A 266 -6.06 -0.26 14.43
C ALA A 266 -6.20 1.13 15.05
N GLY A 267 -5.41 2.12 14.56
CA GLY A 267 -5.51 3.51 14.98
C GLY A 267 -6.88 4.11 14.73
N PHE A 268 -7.46 3.86 13.56
CA PHE A 268 -8.78 4.35 13.21
C PHE A 268 -9.88 3.73 14.09
N LEU A 269 -9.85 2.41 14.35
CA LEU A 269 -10.82 1.76 15.23
C LEU A 269 -10.74 2.30 16.67
N LEU A 270 -9.54 2.54 17.19
CA LEU A 270 -9.38 3.17 18.51
C LEU A 270 -9.95 4.60 18.54
N GLU A 271 -9.79 5.36 17.45
CA GLU A 271 -10.38 6.69 17.28
C GLU A 271 -11.92 6.63 17.28
N LEU A 272 -12.52 5.58 16.71
CA LEU A 272 -13.95 5.32 16.72
C LEU A 272 -14.47 4.81 18.07
N GLY A 273 -13.60 4.59 19.07
CA GLY A 273 -13.96 3.99 20.35
C GLY A 273 -14.24 2.50 20.30
N ALA A 274 -13.76 1.82 19.27
CA ALA A 274 -13.83 0.37 19.12
C ALA A 274 -12.57 -0.31 19.66
N GLU A 275 -12.65 -1.63 19.87
CA GLU A 275 -11.55 -2.45 20.38
C GLU A 275 -10.95 -3.31 19.24
N PRO A 276 -9.78 -2.98 18.68
CA PRO A 276 -9.06 -3.86 17.75
C PRO A 276 -8.42 -5.03 18.52
N THR A 277 -9.25 -5.95 19.00
CA THR A 277 -8.90 -7.03 19.93
C THR A 277 -7.76 -7.91 19.40
N HIS A 278 -7.79 -8.26 18.12
CA HIS A 278 -6.73 -9.04 17.49
C HIS A 278 -6.19 -8.29 16.27
N VAL A 279 -4.89 -7.94 16.29
CA VAL A 279 -4.21 -7.32 15.14
C VAL A 279 -3.07 -8.21 14.69
N LEU A 280 -3.19 -8.78 13.48
CA LEU A 280 -2.28 -9.74 12.91
C LEU A 280 -1.70 -9.22 11.59
N ALA A 281 -0.37 -9.11 11.51
CA ALA A 281 0.30 -8.88 10.24
C ALA A 281 1.12 -10.10 9.82
N THR A 282 0.86 -10.59 8.61
CA THR A 282 1.51 -11.81 8.08
C THR A 282 3.01 -11.65 7.91
N ASN A 283 3.45 -10.44 7.63
CA ASN A 283 4.84 -10.02 7.43
C ASN A 283 5.30 -8.94 8.42
N GLY A 284 4.56 -8.73 9.51
CA GLY A 284 4.95 -7.80 10.58
C GLY A 284 6.09 -8.33 11.43
N GLY A 285 7.10 -7.50 11.69
CA GLY A 285 8.23 -7.80 12.56
C GLY A 285 8.04 -7.30 14.00
N LYS A 286 9.09 -7.44 14.81
CA LYS A 286 9.09 -7.00 16.23
C LYS A 286 8.91 -5.47 16.36
N ALA A 287 9.52 -4.69 15.47
CA ALA A 287 9.40 -3.23 15.49
C ALA A 287 7.96 -2.79 15.21
N TRP A 288 7.30 -3.41 14.24
CA TRP A 288 5.89 -3.19 13.96
C TRP A 288 5.02 -3.54 15.18
N ALA A 289 5.26 -4.71 15.80
CA ALA A 289 4.50 -5.13 16.97
C ALA A 289 4.64 -4.13 18.14
N ALA A 290 5.83 -3.58 18.36
CA ALA A 290 6.06 -2.55 19.36
C ALA A 290 5.26 -1.27 19.09
N LYS A 291 5.18 -0.81 17.83
CA LYS A 291 4.37 0.35 17.46
C LYS A 291 2.87 0.11 17.66
N VAL A 292 2.37 -1.08 17.30
CA VAL A 292 0.97 -1.44 17.56
C VAL A 292 0.70 -1.47 19.06
N GLN A 293 1.61 -2.01 19.87
CA GLN A 293 1.47 -2.01 21.32
C GLN A 293 1.46 -0.60 21.90
N GLU A 294 2.38 0.27 21.46
CA GLU A 294 2.39 1.70 21.85
C GLU A 294 1.06 2.39 21.51
N LEU A 295 0.49 2.08 20.35
CA LEU A 295 -0.81 2.59 19.95
C LEU A 295 -1.91 2.10 20.90
N PHE A 296 -1.91 0.82 21.30
CA PHE A 296 -2.86 0.27 22.28
C PHE A 296 -2.72 0.94 23.64
N ASP A 297 -1.49 1.11 24.13
CA ASP A 297 -1.20 1.72 25.42
C ASP A 297 -1.63 3.20 25.47
N SER A 298 -1.70 3.87 24.31
CA SER A 298 -2.13 5.27 24.20
C SER A 298 -3.65 5.47 24.27
N SER A 299 -4.45 4.39 24.24
CA SER A 299 -5.91 4.45 24.18
C SER A 299 -6.57 3.61 25.29
N PRO A 300 -7.66 4.11 25.92
CA PRO A 300 -8.42 3.30 26.88
C PRO A 300 -9.06 2.05 26.24
N PHE A 301 -9.27 2.05 24.92
CA PHE A 301 -9.85 0.94 24.14
C PHE A 301 -8.81 -0.10 23.73
N GLY A 302 -7.53 0.16 23.97
CA GLY A 302 -6.42 -0.78 23.67
C GLY A 302 -6.13 -1.81 24.75
N LYS A 303 -6.72 -1.71 25.95
CA LYS A 303 -6.36 -2.53 27.13
C LYS A 303 -6.44 -4.04 26.92
N ASN A 304 -7.42 -4.49 26.14
CA ASN A 304 -7.68 -5.90 25.87
C ASN A 304 -7.29 -6.29 24.43
N CYS A 305 -6.42 -5.52 23.81
CA CYS A 305 -5.99 -5.75 22.43
C CYS A 305 -4.65 -6.47 22.38
N HIS A 306 -4.49 -7.35 21.38
CA HIS A 306 -3.32 -8.20 21.22
C HIS A 306 -2.74 -8.09 19.82
N VAL A 307 -1.42 -8.08 19.72
CA VAL A 307 -0.69 -8.00 18.45
C VAL A 307 0.01 -9.31 18.12
N TYR A 308 -0.11 -9.76 16.87
CA TYR A 308 0.41 -11.04 16.38
C TYR A 308 1.30 -10.83 15.15
N PRO A 309 2.62 -10.57 15.32
CA PRO A 309 3.55 -10.40 14.23
C PRO A 309 3.90 -11.74 13.57
N GLY A 310 3.95 -11.76 12.21
CA GLY A 310 4.40 -12.91 11.45
C GLY A 310 3.53 -14.16 11.66
N ARG A 311 2.22 -13.97 11.78
CA ARG A 311 1.24 -15.06 11.92
C ARG A 311 0.37 -15.16 10.68
N ASP A 312 -0.27 -16.30 10.52
CA ASP A 312 -1.11 -16.63 9.37
C ASP A 312 -2.62 -16.67 9.71
N LEU A 313 -3.44 -16.93 8.70
CA LEU A 313 -4.89 -17.01 8.88
C LEU A 313 -5.34 -18.23 9.71
N TRP A 314 -4.53 -19.28 9.83
CA TRP A 314 -4.83 -20.37 10.74
C TRP A 314 -4.74 -19.94 12.19
N HIS A 315 -3.77 -19.11 12.50
CA HIS A 315 -3.67 -18.48 13.81
C HIS A 315 -4.87 -17.58 14.10
N MET A 316 -5.23 -16.69 13.13
CA MET A 316 -6.43 -15.84 13.26
C MET A 316 -7.70 -16.67 13.47
N ARG A 317 -7.86 -17.76 12.71
CA ARG A 317 -9.00 -18.68 12.88
C ARG A 317 -9.08 -19.22 14.31
N SER A 318 -7.97 -19.64 14.87
CA SER A 318 -7.92 -20.16 16.25
C SER A 318 -8.34 -19.09 17.25
N LEU A 319 -7.88 -17.84 17.07
CA LEU A 319 -8.26 -16.72 17.92
C LEU A 319 -9.78 -16.46 17.86
N LEU A 320 -10.37 -16.44 16.68
CA LEU A 320 -11.81 -16.21 16.52
C LEU A 320 -12.67 -17.28 17.21
N PHE A 321 -12.16 -18.50 17.40
CA PHE A 321 -12.85 -19.53 18.18
C PHE A 321 -12.63 -19.41 19.69
N THR A 322 -11.44 -19.00 20.12
CA THR A 322 -11.08 -18.94 21.55
C THR A 322 -11.47 -17.63 22.21
N GLU A 323 -11.41 -16.54 21.45
CA GLU A 323 -11.77 -15.20 21.89
C GLU A 323 -12.52 -14.48 20.76
N PRO A 324 -13.85 -14.73 20.63
CA PRO A 324 -14.67 -14.18 19.55
C PRO A 324 -14.70 -12.66 19.54
N VAL A 325 -14.84 -12.09 18.35
CA VAL A 325 -15.04 -10.65 18.11
C VAL A 325 -16.32 -10.41 17.31
N ASP A 326 -16.77 -9.15 17.25
CA ASP A 326 -17.98 -8.79 16.51
C ASP A 326 -17.75 -8.81 14.99
N PHE A 327 -16.58 -8.34 14.53
CA PHE A 327 -16.25 -8.20 13.11
C PHE A 327 -14.79 -8.55 12.82
N LEU A 328 -14.55 -9.04 11.60
CA LEU A 328 -13.24 -9.28 11.03
C LEU A 328 -12.99 -8.25 9.92
N ILE A 329 -11.81 -7.62 9.90
CA ILE A 329 -11.37 -6.73 8.82
C ILE A 329 -10.16 -7.35 8.12
N GLY A 330 -10.22 -7.44 6.79
CA GLY A 330 -9.11 -7.96 6.00
C GLY A 330 -9.45 -8.19 4.53
N ASN A 331 -8.59 -8.93 3.84
CA ASN A 331 -8.74 -9.25 2.43
C ASN A 331 -9.81 -10.32 2.16
N THR A 332 -10.03 -10.66 0.88
CA THR A 332 -11.05 -11.64 0.46
C THR A 332 -10.90 -13.03 1.11
N TYR A 333 -9.68 -13.44 1.51
CA TYR A 333 -9.49 -14.76 2.13
C TYR A 333 -10.19 -14.89 3.50
N GLY A 334 -10.50 -13.78 4.17
CA GLY A 334 -11.32 -13.78 5.39
C GLY A 334 -12.71 -14.38 5.23
N LYS A 335 -13.22 -14.51 4.01
CA LYS A 335 -14.50 -15.20 3.76
C LYS A 335 -14.51 -16.65 4.23
N TYR A 336 -13.35 -17.31 4.28
CA TYR A 336 -13.24 -18.66 4.82
C TYR A 336 -13.33 -18.65 6.34
N LEU A 337 -12.74 -17.65 6.99
CA LEU A 337 -12.87 -17.43 8.43
C LEU A 337 -14.32 -17.10 8.81
N GLU A 338 -14.97 -16.19 8.07
CA GLU A 338 -16.38 -15.85 8.25
C GLU A 338 -17.28 -17.10 8.18
N ARG A 339 -17.05 -18.01 7.19
CA ARG A 339 -17.80 -19.25 7.05
C ARG A 339 -17.61 -20.21 8.22
N ASP A 340 -16.34 -20.31 8.71
CA ASP A 340 -15.98 -21.26 9.75
C ASP A 340 -16.42 -20.80 11.14
N THR A 341 -16.36 -19.50 11.42
CA THR A 341 -16.55 -18.93 12.76
C THR A 341 -17.85 -18.16 12.92
N GLY A 342 -18.49 -17.78 11.80
CA GLY A 342 -19.66 -16.89 11.81
C GLY A 342 -19.31 -15.41 12.00
N THR A 343 -18.03 -15.06 12.15
CA THR A 343 -17.59 -13.66 12.34
C THR A 343 -17.71 -12.89 11.03
N PRO A 344 -18.54 -11.83 10.93
CA PRO A 344 -18.76 -11.07 9.71
C PRO A 344 -17.49 -10.38 9.20
N LEU A 345 -17.22 -10.49 7.88
CA LEU A 345 -16.04 -9.89 7.24
C LEU A 345 -16.34 -8.53 6.61
N ILE A 346 -15.54 -7.55 6.96
CA ILE A 346 -15.41 -6.25 6.29
C ILE A 346 -14.17 -6.31 5.39
N ARG A 347 -14.35 -6.09 4.09
CA ARG A 347 -13.27 -6.21 3.11
C ARG A 347 -12.49 -4.92 2.98
N ILE A 348 -11.45 -4.78 3.79
CA ILE A 348 -10.43 -3.72 3.67
C ILE A 348 -9.06 -4.39 3.75
N GLY A 349 -8.37 -4.52 2.62
CA GLY A 349 -7.09 -5.24 2.55
C GLY A 349 -6.65 -5.52 1.11
N PHE A 350 -5.63 -6.36 0.97
CA PHE A 350 -5.12 -6.87 -0.29
C PHE A 350 -4.85 -8.40 -0.19
N PRO A 351 -5.27 -9.19 -1.21
CA PRO A 351 -6.11 -8.83 -2.37
C PRO A 351 -7.62 -8.79 -2.05
N VAL A 352 -8.36 -7.93 -2.76
CA VAL A 352 -9.83 -7.96 -2.79
C VAL A 352 -10.26 -8.26 -4.21
N PHE A 353 -10.75 -9.50 -4.46
CA PHE A 353 -11.15 -9.98 -5.79
C PHE A 353 -12.62 -10.43 -5.87
N ASP A 354 -13.35 -10.38 -4.79
CA ASP A 354 -14.79 -10.69 -4.72
C ASP A 354 -15.65 -9.42 -4.48
N ARG A 355 -15.06 -8.26 -4.60
CA ARG A 355 -15.70 -6.95 -4.70
C ARG A 355 -15.04 -6.16 -5.81
N HIS A 356 -15.87 -5.51 -6.66
CA HIS A 356 -15.37 -4.77 -7.81
C HIS A 356 -15.17 -3.30 -7.46
N HIS A 357 -14.18 -2.69 -8.10
CA HIS A 357 -13.91 -1.25 -8.09
C HIS A 357 -13.43 -0.65 -6.75
N HIS A 358 -13.16 -1.46 -5.71
CA HIS A 358 -12.65 -0.97 -4.42
C HIS A 358 -11.34 -0.18 -4.59
N HIS A 359 -10.47 -0.56 -5.52
CA HIS A 359 -9.20 0.11 -5.81
C HIS A 359 -9.35 1.58 -6.21
N ARG A 360 -10.55 2.01 -6.66
CA ARG A 360 -10.85 3.39 -7.06
C ARG A 360 -11.20 4.31 -5.91
N TYR A 361 -11.56 3.75 -4.75
CA TYR A 361 -11.92 4.52 -3.55
C TYR A 361 -10.71 4.69 -2.65
N PRO A 362 -10.39 5.92 -2.21
CA PRO A 362 -9.32 6.10 -1.24
C PRO A 362 -9.71 5.55 0.14
N VAL A 363 -8.71 5.11 0.88
CA VAL A 363 -8.79 4.88 2.34
C VAL A 363 -7.92 5.88 3.11
N TRP A 364 -7.14 6.72 2.40
CA TRP A 364 -6.30 7.75 2.97
C TRP A 364 -7.01 9.11 3.02
N GLY A 365 -6.57 9.94 3.94
CA GLY A 365 -7.13 11.27 4.11
C GLY A 365 -8.49 11.27 4.80
N TYR A 366 -9.08 12.44 4.95
CA TYR A 366 -10.40 12.56 5.57
C TYR A 366 -11.49 11.88 4.74
N GLN A 367 -11.41 12.00 3.41
CA GLN A 367 -12.36 11.32 2.51
C GLN A 367 -12.21 9.80 2.59
N GLY A 368 -10.98 9.31 2.68
CA GLY A 368 -10.70 7.89 2.84
C GLY A 368 -11.18 7.35 4.18
N GLY A 369 -11.01 8.12 5.26
CA GLY A 369 -11.57 7.80 6.57
C GLY A 369 -13.09 7.69 6.54
N LEU A 370 -13.77 8.60 5.82
CA LEU A 370 -15.23 8.54 5.64
C LEU A 370 -15.66 7.29 4.87
N ASN A 371 -14.95 6.92 3.79
CA ASN A 371 -15.23 5.70 3.04
C ASN A 371 -15.08 4.44 3.92
N ALA A 372 -14.00 4.36 4.70
CA ALA A 372 -13.77 3.25 5.61
C ALA A 372 -14.87 3.16 6.70
N LEU A 373 -15.29 4.31 7.24
CA LEU A 373 -16.39 4.40 8.20
C LEU A 373 -17.69 3.86 7.59
N VAL A 374 -18.04 4.26 6.38
CA VAL A 374 -19.24 3.78 5.67
C VAL A 374 -19.19 2.26 5.49
N TRP A 375 -18.09 1.69 5.02
CA TRP A 375 -17.98 0.23 4.84
C TRP A 375 -18.11 -0.55 6.16
N ILE A 376 -17.60 0.02 7.25
CA ILE A 376 -17.75 -0.58 8.59
C ILE A 376 -19.23 -0.52 9.02
N LEU A 377 -19.87 0.62 8.87
CA LEU A 377 -21.27 0.81 9.26
C LEU A 377 -22.23 -0.04 8.43
N ASP A 378 -22.05 -0.08 7.10
CA ASP A 378 -22.88 -0.91 6.22
C ASP A 378 -22.88 -2.36 6.71
N ARG A 379 -21.69 -2.88 7.05
CA ARG A 379 -21.61 -4.26 7.54
C ARG A 379 -22.22 -4.44 8.93
N ILE A 380 -22.09 -3.44 9.80
CA ILE A 380 -22.75 -3.47 11.13
C ILE A 380 -24.28 -3.50 10.96
N PHE A 381 -24.84 -2.65 10.11
CA PHE A 381 -26.29 -2.60 9.89
C PHE A 381 -26.82 -3.85 9.18
N GLU A 382 -26.06 -4.41 8.21
CA GLU A 382 -26.41 -5.71 7.61
C GLU A 382 -26.54 -6.82 8.67
N GLU A 383 -25.66 -6.85 9.66
CA GLU A 383 -25.74 -7.86 10.73
C GLU A 383 -26.87 -7.58 11.72
N ILE A 384 -27.16 -6.31 12.02
CA ILE A 384 -28.33 -5.94 12.82
C ILE A 384 -29.60 -6.41 12.13
N ASP A 385 -29.78 -6.11 10.83
CA ASP A 385 -30.96 -6.50 10.07
C ASP A 385 -31.09 -8.03 9.99
N ARG A 386 -29.97 -8.72 9.74
CA ARG A 386 -29.95 -10.19 9.63
C ARG A 386 -30.34 -10.90 10.93
N ASN A 387 -29.95 -10.33 12.07
CA ASN A 387 -30.15 -10.91 13.39
C ASN A 387 -31.39 -10.36 14.12
N THR A 388 -32.11 -9.40 13.53
CA THR A 388 -33.33 -8.86 14.11
C THR A 388 -34.47 -9.85 13.96
N ASN A 389 -35.06 -10.26 15.09
CA ASN A 389 -36.29 -11.06 15.12
C ASN A 389 -37.47 -10.18 14.68
N VAL A 390 -37.89 -10.33 13.44
CA VAL A 390 -39.12 -9.69 12.95
C VAL A 390 -40.31 -10.49 13.45
N PRO A 391 -41.29 -9.88 14.17
CA PRO A 391 -42.52 -10.56 14.55
C PRO A 391 -43.25 -11.19 13.36
N ALA A 392 -44.04 -12.23 13.60
CA ALA A 392 -44.79 -12.88 12.54
C ALA A 392 -45.63 -11.85 11.75
N LYS A 393 -45.81 -12.07 10.43
CA LYS A 393 -46.55 -11.17 9.54
C LYS A 393 -47.96 -10.83 10.00
N SER A 394 -48.59 -11.70 10.82
CA SER A 394 -49.89 -11.46 11.44
C SER A 394 -49.90 -10.33 12.44
N ASP A 395 -48.78 -9.97 13.00
CA ASP A 395 -48.69 -9.02 14.08
C ASP A 395 -48.44 -7.59 13.61
N TYR A 396 -47.85 -7.41 12.39
CA TYR A 396 -47.51 -6.11 11.82
C TYR A 396 -47.68 -6.08 10.31
N SER A 397 -48.28 -5.02 9.79
CA SER A 397 -48.42 -4.77 8.36
C SER A 397 -47.33 -3.89 7.76
N PHE A 398 -46.11 -3.93 8.30
CA PHE A 398 -44.99 -3.12 7.83
C PHE A 398 -44.13 -3.83 6.77
N ASP A 399 -44.76 -4.37 5.73
CA ASP A 399 -44.04 -4.99 4.62
C ASP A 399 -43.11 -4.05 3.86
N ILE A 400 -43.26 -2.71 4.07
CA ILE A 400 -42.42 -1.67 3.49
C ILE A 400 -41.12 -1.46 4.26
N ILE A 401 -40.99 -2.02 5.45
CA ILE A 401 -39.80 -1.84 6.32
C ILE A 401 -38.87 -3.07 6.24
N ARG A 402 -39.12 -3.94 5.29
CA ARG A 402 -38.31 -5.15 5.06
C ARG A 402 -37.23 -4.94 4.05
#